data_026fddecec31d70a5fb1b10e9b396df2
#
_entry.id   026fddecec31d70a5fb1b10e9b396df2
#
_cell.length_a   1.000
_cell.length_b   1.000
_cell.length_c   1.000
_cell.angle_alpha   90.00
_cell.angle_beta   90.00
_cell.angle_gamma   90.00
#
_symmetry.space_group_name_H-M   'P 1'
#
loop_
_entity.id
_entity.type
_entity.pdbx_description
1 polymer ?
#
loop_
_entity_poly.entity_id
_entity_poly.type
_entity_poly.pdbx_seq_one_letter_code
_entity_poly.pdbx_strand_id
1 'polypeptide(L)'
;ANTKGDGEKSGEDFWVKAEKLYYTALIGYIWYEAPDEEKNFTTLLEMINASEAREDDEDFQNPVDLMFERLEEKDPEHFAVKQYKKYKLAAGKTAKSILISCGARLAPFDIKELRELMETDEMELDTIGDRKTALFVIISDTDDTFNFVVSILYTQLFNLLCDKADDVYGGRLPVHVRCLLDEFANIGQIPKFEKLIATIRSREISASIILQSQSQLKAIYKDNADTIVGNCDTTLFLGGKEKTTLKEISEILGKETIDSFNTSETRGRELSHGLNYQKLGKELMTQDEIAVMDGGKCILQLRGVRPFFSDKFDITKHPKYKYLSDADPKNAFDM
;
A
#
# COMPACT_ATOMS: atom_id res chain seq x y z
N ALA A 1 3.49 -0.96 -12.09
CA ALA A 1 2.27 -0.70 -11.32
C ALA A 1 2.51 0.40 -10.28
N ASN A 2 3.67 0.38 -9.61
CA ASN A 2 3.99 1.31 -8.50
C ASN A 2 4.30 2.75 -8.96
N THR A 3 4.51 2.97 -10.27
CA THR A 3 4.80 4.29 -10.87
C THR A 3 3.61 4.88 -11.65
N LYS A 4 2.40 4.36 -11.46
CA LYS A 4 1.19 4.88 -12.10
C LYS A 4 0.64 6.08 -11.34
N GLY A 5 0.46 7.21 -12.04
CA GLY A 5 -0.36 8.33 -11.57
C GLY A 5 -1.86 8.03 -11.71
N ASP A 6 -2.67 8.64 -10.86
CA ASP A 6 -4.14 8.50 -10.86
C ASP A 6 -4.76 9.10 -12.13
N GLY A 7 -5.46 8.30 -12.93
CA GLY A 7 -6.39 8.82 -13.94
C GLY A 7 -6.34 8.26 -15.37
N GLU A 8 -5.75 7.11 -15.60
CA GLU A 8 -5.53 6.59 -16.97
C GLU A 8 -6.76 5.97 -17.65
N LYS A 9 -7.14 6.53 -18.82
CA LYS A 9 -8.20 6.06 -19.73
C LYS A 9 -7.68 5.01 -20.72
N SER A 10 -8.58 4.25 -21.34
CA SER A 10 -8.33 3.08 -22.20
C SER A 10 -7.31 3.19 -23.34
N GLY A 11 -6.84 4.39 -23.71
CA GLY A 11 -5.77 4.60 -24.73
C GLY A 11 -4.36 4.31 -24.21
N GLU A 12 -4.16 4.33 -22.90
CA GLU A 12 -2.86 4.08 -22.25
C GLU A 12 -2.51 2.60 -22.14
N ASP A 13 -3.46 1.69 -22.34
CA ASP A 13 -3.24 0.25 -22.18
C ASP A 13 -2.21 -0.31 -23.17
N PHE A 14 -2.19 0.20 -24.41
CA PHE A 14 -1.22 -0.22 -25.42
C PHE A 14 0.22 0.15 -25.01
N TRP A 15 0.46 1.40 -24.65
CA TRP A 15 1.80 1.88 -24.26
C TRP A 15 2.33 1.15 -23.03
N VAL A 16 1.51 1.00 -22.01
CA VAL A 16 1.87 0.26 -20.80
C VAL A 16 2.19 -1.20 -21.09
N LYS A 17 1.45 -1.84 -22.01
CA LYS A 17 1.74 -3.22 -22.43
C LYS A 17 3.05 -3.32 -23.20
N ALA A 18 3.32 -2.37 -24.11
CA ALA A 18 4.54 -2.34 -24.89
C ALA A 18 5.78 -2.07 -24.00
N GLU A 19 5.70 -1.09 -23.09
CA GLU A 19 6.73 -0.86 -22.07
C GLU A 19 7.01 -2.10 -21.23
N LYS A 20 5.96 -2.80 -20.76
CA LYS A 20 6.12 -4.03 -19.99
C LYS A 20 6.83 -5.12 -20.76
N LEU A 21 6.56 -5.28 -22.06
CA LEU A 21 7.28 -6.24 -22.90
C LEU A 21 8.77 -5.91 -22.93
N TYR A 22 9.10 -4.65 -23.12
CA TYR A 22 10.47 -4.19 -23.16
C TYR A 22 11.18 -4.37 -21.82
N TYR A 23 10.60 -3.89 -20.73
CA TYR A 23 11.16 -4.12 -19.40
C TYR A 23 11.32 -5.60 -19.08
N THR A 24 10.32 -6.42 -19.44
CA THR A 24 10.39 -7.87 -19.19
C THR A 24 11.53 -8.52 -19.97
N ALA A 25 11.82 -8.03 -21.19
CA ALA A 25 12.95 -8.50 -21.99
C ALA A 25 14.28 -8.12 -21.33
N LEU A 26 14.47 -6.83 -20.96
CA LEU A 26 15.70 -6.36 -20.35
C LEU A 26 15.96 -6.98 -18.98
N ILE A 27 14.95 -6.98 -18.10
CA ILE A 27 15.06 -7.59 -16.78
C ILE A 27 15.30 -9.09 -16.90
N GLY A 28 14.64 -9.76 -17.85
CA GLY A 28 14.89 -11.17 -18.12
C GLY A 28 16.32 -11.44 -18.59
N TYR A 29 16.89 -10.57 -19.45
CA TYR A 29 18.28 -10.66 -19.84
C TYR A 29 19.23 -10.49 -18.65
N ILE A 30 19.04 -9.43 -17.85
CA ILE A 30 19.85 -9.16 -16.66
C ILE A 30 19.75 -10.34 -15.66
N TRP A 31 18.56 -10.87 -15.43
CA TRP A 31 18.33 -11.96 -14.47
C TRP A 31 19.05 -13.26 -14.83
N TYR A 32 19.00 -13.63 -16.12
CA TYR A 32 19.52 -14.93 -16.56
C TYR A 32 20.97 -14.90 -17.02
N GLU A 33 21.43 -13.77 -17.60
CA GLU A 33 22.72 -13.72 -18.27
C GLU A 33 23.75 -12.80 -17.58
N ALA A 34 23.32 -11.84 -16.75
CA ALA A 34 24.24 -10.95 -16.05
C ALA A 34 24.80 -11.58 -14.77
N PRO A 35 26.03 -11.22 -14.37
CA PRO A 35 26.57 -11.55 -13.06
C PRO A 35 25.76 -10.87 -11.95
N ASP A 36 25.86 -11.38 -10.71
CA ASP A 36 25.00 -10.92 -9.61
C ASP A 36 25.20 -9.43 -9.29
N GLU A 37 26.39 -8.90 -9.46
CA GLU A 37 26.73 -7.48 -9.24
C GLU A 37 26.00 -6.54 -10.24
N GLU A 38 25.60 -7.03 -11.40
CA GLU A 38 24.90 -6.29 -12.43
C GLU A 38 23.37 -6.47 -12.36
N LYS A 39 22.85 -7.28 -11.45
CA LYS A 39 21.39 -7.52 -11.28
C LYS A 39 20.71 -6.40 -10.50
N ASN A 40 20.81 -5.17 -10.99
CA ASN A 40 20.31 -3.97 -10.34
C ASN A 40 19.67 -2.98 -11.32
N PHE A 41 19.11 -1.88 -10.80
CA PHE A 41 18.46 -0.85 -11.62
C PHE A 41 19.45 -0.02 -12.45
N THR A 42 20.70 0.11 -12.03
CA THR A 42 21.74 0.82 -12.78
C THR A 42 21.96 0.15 -14.14
N THR A 43 22.15 -1.16 -14.15
CA THR A 43 22.29 -1.95 -15.38
C THR A 43 21.06 -1.83 -16.29
N LEU A 44 19.85 -1.86 -15.72
CA LEU A 44 18.62 -1.67 -16.49
C LEU A 44 18.59 -0.30 -17.17
N LEU A 45 18.97 0.76 -16.44
CA LEU A 45 19.02 2.13 -17.00
C LEU A 45 20.07 2.25 -18.09
N GLU A 46 21.24 1.65 -17.90
CA GLU A 46 22.30 1.64 -18.92
C GLU A 46 21.84 0.94 -20.19
N MET A 47 21.16 -0.20 -20.08
CA MET A 47 20.59 -0.89 -21.23
C MET A 47 19.53 -0.03 -21.94
N ILE A 48 18.65 0.66 -21.19
CA ILE A 48 17.65 1.56 -21.80
C ILE A 48 18.33 2.74 -22.50
N ASN A 49 19.34 3.34 -21.89
CA ASN A 49 20.10 4.45 -22.47
C ASN A 49 20.91 4.03 -23.70
N ALA A 50 21.38 2.77 -23.74
CA ALA A 50 22.05 2.20 -24.88
C ALA A 50 21.08 1.79 -26.02
N SER A 51 19.78 1.79 -25.75
CA SER A 51 18.75 1.46 -26.73
C SER A 51 18.36 2.71 -27.50
N GLU A 52 18.80 2.79 -28.75
CA GLU A 52 18.43 3.85 -29.67
C GLU A 52 17.53 3.28 -30.76
N ALA A 53 16.49 4.04 -31.16
CA ALA A 53 15.67 3.72 -32.32
C ALA A 53 15.75 4.89 -33.32
N ARG A 54 16.11 4.60 -34.56
CA ARG A 54 16.16 5.57 -35.64
C ARG A 54 14.93 5.45 -36.52
N GLU A 55 14.37 6.60 -36.88
CA GLU A 55 13.17 6.66 -37.74
C GLU A 55 13.49 6.52 -39.21
N ASP A 56 14.71 6.90 -39.60
CA ASP A 56 15.23 7.00 -40.95
C ASP A 56 16.05 5.77 -41.39
N ASP A 57 16.28 4.82 -40.45
CA ASP A 57 17.06 3.62 -40.73
C ASP A 57 16.41 2.44 -39.93
N GLU A 58 15.63 1.64 -40.65
CA GLU A 58 14.93 0.46 -40.09
C GLU A 58 15.90 -0.69 -39.79
N ASP A 59 17.06 -0.72 -40.45
CA ASP A 59 18.09 -1.76 -40.26
C ASP A 59 19.10 -1.38 -39.15
N PHE A 60 18.93 -0.21 -38.52
CA PHE A 60 19.81 0.23 -37.45
C PHE A 60 19.76 -0.70 -36.25
N GLN A 61 20.91 -1.20 -35.85
CA GLN A 61 21.10 -2.04 -34.67
C GLN A 61 21.83 -1.28 -33.57
N ASN A 62 21.21 -1.15 -32.44
CA ASN A 62 21.84 -0.59 -31.26
C ASN A 62 22.59 -1.67 -30.45
N PRO A 63 23.42 -1.31 -29.46
CA PRO A 63 24.16 -2.29 -28.64
C PRO A 63 23.28 -3.36 -27.99
N VAL A 64 22.07 -3.02 -27.57
CA VAL A 64 21.13 -3.97 -26.94
C VAL A 64 20.59 -4.96 -27.98
N ASP A 65 20.30 -4.50 -29.21
CA ASP A 65 19.93 -5.40 -30.32
C ASP A 65 21.00 -6.49 -30.52
N LEU A 66 22.26 -6.10 -30.55
CA LEU A 66 23.39 -7.03 -30.73
C LEU A 66 23.53 -8.01 -29.55
N MET A 67 23.23 -7.58 -28.33
CA MET A 67 23.23 -8.48 -27.16
C MET A 67 22.14 -9.54 -27.28
N PHE A 68 20.93 -9.14 -27.70
CA PHE A 68 19.81 -10.07 -27.88
C PHE A 68 20.01 -11.01 -29.09
N GLU A 69 20.63 -10.57 -30.16
CA GLU A 69 20.98 -11.42 -31.31
C GLU A 69 21.95 -12.53 -30.89
N ARG A 70 23.01 -12.19 -30.16
CA ARG A 70 23.97 -13.17 -29.65
C ARG A 70 23.32 -14.19 -28.71
N LEU A 71 22.37 -13.73 -27.90
CA LEU A 71 21.62 -14.62 -27.01
C LEU A 71 20.69 -15.51 -27.82
N GLU A 72 20.05 -14.99 -28.87
CA GLU A 72 19.20 -15.77 -29.77
C GLU A 72 19.98 -16.84 -30.54
N GLU A 73 21.19 -16.53 -30.99
CA GLU A 73 22.07 -17.54 -31.63
C GLU A 73 22.41 -18.69 -30.67
N LYS A 74 22.58 -18.40 -29.38
CA LYS A 74 22.89 -19.36 -28.33
C LYS A 74 21.66 -20.16 -27.90
N ASP A 75 20.53 -19.48 -27.68
CA ASP A 75 19.26 -20.06 -27.23
C ASP A 75 18.05 -19.31 -27.83
N PRO A 76 17.53 -19.75 -28.99
CA PRO A 76 16.37 -19.12 -29.63
C PRO A 76 15.10 -19.18 -28.79
N GLU A 77 15.00 -20.11 -27.84
CA GLU A 77 13.85 -20.29 -26.96
C GLU A 77 13.95 -19.52 -25.65
N HIS A 78 15.05 -18.79 -25.45
CA HIS A 78 15.29 -18.01 -24.25
C HIS A 78 14.15 -17.04 -23.95
N PHE A 79 13.74 -16.99 -22.68
CA PHE A 79 12.59 -16.17 -22.23
C PHE A 79 12.73 -14.70 -22.64
N ALA A 80 13.91 -14.09 -22.36
CA ALA A 80 14.17 -12.68 -22.66
C ALA A 80 14.13 -12.39 -24.18
N VAL A 81 14.69 -13.28 -25.00
CA VAL A 81 14.65 -13.19 -26.47
C VAL A 81 13.22 -13.18 -26.98
N LYS A 82 12.37 -14.07 -26.48
CA LYS A 82 10.95 -14.11 -26.86
C LYS A 82 10.20 -12.80 -26.52
N GLN A 83 10.51 -12.16 -25.41
CA GLN A 83 9.89 -10.89 -25.06
C GLN A 83 10.45 -9.76 -25.90
N TYR A 84 11.76 -9.75 -26.16
CA TYR A 84 12.40 -8.75 -27.00
C TYR A 84 11.87 -8.76 -28.45
N LYS A 85 11.74 -9.95 -29.04
CA LYS A 85 11.10 -10.11 -30.36
C LYS A 85 9.71 -9.51 -30.45
N LYS A 86 8.89 -9.68 -29.41
CA LYS A 86 7.55 -9.06 -29.37
C LYS A 86 7.63 -7.53 -29.33
N TYR A 87 8.58 -6.98 -28.57
CA TYR A 87 8.83 -5.54 -28.55
C TYR A 87 9.29 -5.04 -29.92
N LYS A 88 10.20 -5.74 -30.60
CA LYS A 88 10.73 -5.39 -31.93
C LYS A 88 9.68 -5.42 -33.05
N LEU A 89 8.49 -5.96 -32.81
CA LEU A 89 7.36 -5.80 -33.74
C LEU A 89 6.88 -4.34 -33.83
N ALA A 90 7.21 -3.52 -32.83
CA ALA A 90 7.01 -2.08 -32.91
C ALA A 90 8.17 -1.45 -33.70
N ALA A 91 7.86 -0.85 -34.87
CA ALA A 91 8.85 -0.25 -35.73
C ALA A 91 8.89 1.28 -35.63
N GLY A 92 10.03 1.87 -35.95
CA GLY A 92 10.21 3.30 -36.19
C GLY A 92 9.72 4.18 -35.04
N LYS A 93 8.76 5.07 -35.33
CA LYS A 93 8.20 6.05 -34.38
C LYS A 93 7.60 5.40 -33.15
N THR A 94 7.00 4.21 -33.27
CA THR A 94 6.38 3.50 -32.14
C THR A 94 7.45 3.01 -31.17
N ALA A 95 8.52 2.40 -31.65
CA ALA A 95 9.64 1.95 -30.83
C ALA A 95 10.29 3.13 -30.09
N LYS A 96 10.55 4.24 -30.78
CA LYS A 96 11.08 5.47 -30.18
C LYS A 96 10.19 6.02 -29.07
N SER A 97 8.87 6.05 -29.30
CA SER A 97 7.91 6.51 -28.30
C SER A 97 7.87 5.60 -27.07
N ILE A 98 8.01 4.26 -27.24
CA ILE A 98 8.11 3.32 -26.14
C ILE A 98 9.38 3.59 -25.32
N LEU A 99 10.53 3.78 -25.96
CA LEU A 99 11.79 4.10 -25.28
C LEU A 99 11.73 5.40 -24.49
N ILE A 100 11.14 6.46 -25.08
CA ILE A 100 10.93 7.74 -24.39
C ILE A 100 10.04 7.54 -23.16
N SER A 101 8.97 6.77 -23.29
CA SER A 101 8.07 6.49 -22.17
C SER A 101 8.76 5.68 -21.08
N CYS A 102 9.59 4.70 -21.45
CA CYS A 102 10.41 3.94 -20.50
C CYS A 102 11.38 4.84 -19.73
N GLY A 103 12.11 5.71 -20.43
CA GLY A 103 13.03 6.67 -19.82
C GLY A 103 12.31 7.62 -18.86
N ALA A 104 11.17 8.18 -19.29
CA ALA A 104 10.39 9.09 -18.45
C ALA A 104 9.90 8.43 -17.15
N ARG A 105 9.50 7.14 -17.19
CA ARG A 105 9.08 6.41 -15.99
C ARG A 105 10.21 6.11 -15.04
N LEU A 106 11.41 5.94 -15.53
CA LEU A 106 12.60 5.65 -14.72
C LEU A 106 13.44 6.90 -14.41
N ALA A 107 13.00 8.08 -14.87
CA ALA A 107 13.69 9.35 -14.58
C ALA A 107 14.03 9.59 -13.09
N PRO A 108 13.21 9.16 -12.09
CA PRO A 108 13.61 9.28 -10.69
C PRO A 108 14.93 8.57 -10.37
N PHE A 109 15.27 7.50 -11.06
CA PHE A 109 16.53 6.78 -10.88
C PHE A 109 17.75 7.45 -11.55
N ASP A 110 17.58 8.60 -12.21
CA ASP A 110 18.69 9.46 -12.63
C ASP A 110 19.34 10.17 -11.42
N ILE A 111 18.64 10.23 -10.30
CA ILE A 111 19.18 10.71 -9.03
C ILE A 111 20.20 9.71 -8.51
N LYS A 112 21.46 10.18 -8.35
CA LYS A 112 22.58 9.32 -7.98
C LYS A 112 22.37 8.59 -6.68
N GLU A 113 21.89 9.31 -5.65
CA GLU A 113 21.64 8.78 -4.31
C GLU A 113 20.59 7.68 -4.33
N LEU A 114 19.56 7.81 -5.17
CA LEU A 114 18.53 6.76 -5.31
C LEU A 114 19.09 5.53 -6.01
N ARG A 115 19.95 5.70 -7.02
CA ARG A 115 20.61 4.55 -7.68
C ARG A 115 21.49 3.80 -6.71
N GLU A 116 22.33 4.50 -5.96
CA GLU A 116 23.21 3.91 -4.95
C GLU A 116 22.40 3.13 -3.90
N LEU A 117 21.27 3.69 -3.44
CA LEU A 117 20.37 3.01 -2.50
C LEU A 117 19.77 1.71 -3.07
N MET A 118 19.57 1.62 -4.38
CA MET A 118 18.93 0.48 -5.05
C MET A 118 19.93 -0.48 -5.72
N GLU A 119 21.23 -0.28 -5.52
CA GLU A 119 22.27 -1.05 -6.17
C GLU A 119 22.51 -2.41 -5.48
N THR A 120 22.40 -2.42 -4.14
CA THR A 120 22.64 -3.61 -3.32
C THR A 120 21.48 -3.91 -2.39
N ASP A 121 21.33 -5.17 -1.98
CA ASP A 121 20.38 -5.57 -0.94
C ASP A 121 21.05 -5.53 0.44
N GLU A 122 20.81 -4.46 1.19
CA GLU A 122 21.29 -4.31 2.55
C GLU A 122 20.23 -4.66 3.61
N MET A 123 18.98 -4.77 3.19
CA MET A 123 17.86 -4.97 4.12
C MET A 123 17.58 -6.44 4.44
N GLU A 124 17.99 -7.35 3.57
CA GLU A 124 17.74 -8.80 3.71
C GLU A 124 16.25 -9.07 4.06
N LEU A 125 15.33 -8.47 3.29
CA LEU A 125 13.89 -8.53 3.56
C LEU A 125 13.35 -9.96 3.66
N ASP A 126 14.00 -10.89 2.98
CA ASP A 126 13.69 -12.33 2.99
C ASP A 126 14.00 -12.99 4.33
N THR A 127 14.84 -12.38 5.19
CA THR A 127 15.18 -12.90 6.52
C THR A 127 14.25 -12.39 7.63
N ILE A 128 13.41 -11.40 7.33
CA ILE A 128 12.39 -10.91 8.26
C ILE A 128 11.36 -12.02 8.48
N GLY A 129 11.14 -12.43 9.73
CA GLY A 129 10.30 -13.57 10.05
C GLY A 129 11.06 -14.85 10.39
N ASP A 130 12.37 -14.93 10.11
CA ASP A 130 13.25 -16.02 10.55
C ASP A 130 13.82 -15.73 11.93
N ARG A 131 14.13 -14.48 12.18
CA ARG A 131 14.75 -13.96 13.42
C ARG A 131 14.03 -12.72 13.92
N LYS A 132 14.22 -12.37 15.19
CA LYS A 132 13.69 -11.13 15.75
C LYS A 132 14.42 -9.93 15.13
N THR A 133 13.72 -9.21 14.27
CA THR A 133 14.22 -8.06 13.52
C THR A 133 13.32 -6.86 13.77
N ALA A 134 13.89 -5.66 13.78
CA ALA A 134 13.15 -4.40 13.75
C ALA A 134 13.64 -3.59 12.54
N LEU A 135 12.76 -3.39 11.56
CA LEU A 135 13.00 -2.56 10.39
C LEU A 135 12.25 -1.24 10.57
N PHE A 136 12.98 -0.12 10.51
CA PHE A 136 12.41 1.23 10.55
C PHE A 136 12.47 1.82 9.16
N VAL A 137 11.31 2.20 8.61
CA VAL A 137 11.19 2.85 7.31
C VAL A 137 10.75 4.28 7.55
N ILE A 138 11.67 5.22 7.35
CA ILE A 138 11.43 6.65 7.57
C ILE A 138 11.12 7.28 6.22
N ILE A 139 9.95 7.92 6.11
CA ILE A 139 9.49 8.62 4.92
C ILE A 139 9.14 10.06 5.26
N SER A 140 9.21 10.95 4.26
CA SER A 140 8.71 12.31 4.42
C SER A 140 7.18 12.31 4.56
N ASP A 141 6.66 13.18 5.40
CA ASP A 141 5.22 13.46 5.53
C ASP A 141 4.73 14.58 4.60
N THR A 142 5.67 15.35 4.03
CA THR A 142 5.37 16.52 3.18
C THR A 142 5.77 16.35 1.72
N ASP A 143 6.62 15.36 1.40
CA ASP A 143 7.13 15.10 0.04
C ASP A 143 6.85 13.66 -0.36
N ASP A 144 6.05 13.47 -1.40
CA ASP A 144 5.63 12.18 -1.92
C ASP A 144 6.47 11.68 -3.12
N THR A 145 7.49 12.43 -3.52
CA THR A 145 8.33 12.16 -4.70
C THR A 145 8.88 10.74 -4.70
N PHE A 146 9.28 10.21 -3.53
CA PHE A 146 9.90 8.89 -3.38
C PHE A 146 8.99 7.82 -2.78
N ASN A 147 7.70 8.10 -2.62
CA ASN A 147 6.75 7.13 -2.04
C ASN A 147 6.64 5.84 -2.86
N PHE A 148 6.94 5.90 -4.17
CA PHE A 148 6.97 4.71 -5.00
C PHE A 148 8.04 3.70 -4.55
N VAL A 149 9.18 4.15 -3.99
CA VAL A 149 10.24 3.28 -3.45
C VAL A 149 9.70 2.49 -2.27
N VAL A 150 8.98 3.16 -1.37
CA VAL A 150 8.35 2.54 -0.20
C VAL A 150 7.27 1.55 -0.63
N SER A 151 6.49 1.89 -1.65
CA SER A 151 5.50 0.97 -2.23
C SER A 151 6.14 -0.28 -2.85
N ILE A 152 7.31 -0.14 -3.50
CA ILE A 152 8.10 -1.28 -3.99
C ILE A 152 8.59 -2.13 -2.82
N LEU A 153 9.16 -1.51 -1.77
CA LEU A 153 9.64 -2.19 -0.57
C LEU A 153 8.54 -3.05 0.05
N TYR A 154 7.37 -2.49 0.32
CA TYR A 154 6.26 -3.26 0.89
C TYR A 154 5.76 -4.37 -0.04
N THR A 155 5.75 -4.12 -1.35
CA THR A 155 5.37 -5.15 -2.33
C THR A 155 6.35 -6.33 -2.27
N GLN A 156 7.65 -6.07 -2.24
CA GLN A 156 8.68 -7.09 -2.10
C GLN A 156 8.59 -7.79 -0.75
N LEU A 157 8.52 -7.04 0.35
CA LEU A 157 8.43 -7.59 1.70
C LEU A 157 7.29 -8.60 1.83
N PHE A 158 6.08 -8.20 1.45
CA PHE A 158 4.93 -9.09 1.57
C PHE A 158 5.02 -10.32 0.67
N ASN A 159 5.52 -10.17 -0.56
CA ASN A 159 5.71 -11.32 -1.45
C ASN A 159 6.75 -12.28 -0.88
N LEU A 160 7.93 -11.79 -0.49
CA LEU A 160 9.00 -12.61 0.08
C LEU A 160 8.54 -13.34 1.35
N LEU A 161 7.85 -12.65 2.25
CA LEU A 161 7.35 -13.26 3.48
C LEU A 161 6.28 -14.33 3.20
N CYS A 162 5.38 -14.08 2.26
CA CYS A 162 4.35 -15.06 1.89
C CYS A 162 4.95 -16.29 1.21
N ASP A 163 5.82 -16.07 0.23
CA ASP A 163 6.49 -17.16 -0.51
C ASP A 163 7.33 -18.00 0.45
N LYS A 164 8.09 -17.36 1.33
CA LYS A 164 8.92 -18.06 2.33
C LYS A 164 8.08 -18.83 3.35
N ALA A 165 6.96 -18.25 3.80
CA ALA A 165 6.03 -18.96 4.67
C ALA A 165 5.49 -20.23 4.00
N ASP A 166 5.10 -20.15 2.73
CA ASP A 166 4.48 -21.24 1.99
C ASP A 166 5.53 -22.29 1.58
N ASP A 167 6.62 -21.87 0.96
CA ASP A 167 7.59 -22.77 0.31
C ASP A 167 8.63 -23.36 1.28
N VAL A 168 9.01 -22.59 2.32
CA VAL A 168 10.06 -23.01 3.26
C VAL A 168 9.49 -23.52 4.57
N TYR A 169 8.46 -22.86 5.11
CA TYR A 169 7.96 -23.13 6.46
C TYR A 169 6.59 -23.83 6.50
N GLY A 170 6.08 -24.31 5.36
CA GLY A 170 4.84 -25.07 5.31
C GLY A 170 3.59 -24.25 5.67
N GLY A 171 3.60 -22.96 5.35
CA GLY A 171 2.46 -22.04 5.46
C GLY A 171 2.52 -21.04 6.62
N ARG A 172 3.59 -21.05 7.45
CA ARG A 172 3.65 -20.18 8.64
C ARG A 172 5.08 -19.79 9.00
N LEU A 173 5.36 -18.50 9.11
CA LEU A 173 6.66 -17.99 9.55
C LEU A 173 6.98 -18.39 10.99
N PRO A 174 8.25 -18.68 11.32
CA PRO A 174 8.67 -19.04 12.68
C PRO A 174 8.58 -17.86 13.67
N VAL A 175 8.73 -16.63 13.19
CA VAL A 175 8.60 -15.39 13.99
C VAL A 175 7.49 -14.55 13.40
N HIS A 176 6.54 -14.13 14.24
CA HIS A 176 5.46 -13.24 13.82
C HIS A 176 5.97 -11.90 13.33
N VAL A 177 5.57 -11.50 12.13
CA VAL A 177 5.92 -10.20 11.54
C VAL A 177 4.75 -9.25 11.68
N ARG A 178 4.96 -8.15 12.41
CA ARG A 178 3.98 -7.09 12.58
C ARG A 178 4.39 -5.84 11.82
N CYS A 179 3.62 -5.47 10.82
CA CYS A 179 3.79 -4.22 10.08
C CYS A 179 2.97 -3.11 10.76
N LEU A 180 3.64 -2.11 11.30
CA LEU A 180 3.02 -0.89 11.80
C LEU A 180 3.12 0.16 10.69
N LEU A 181 2.00 0.45 10.03
CA LEU A 181 1.92 1.31 8.85
C LEU A 181 1.33 2.66 9.29
N ASP A 182 2.20 3.47 9.90
CA ASP A 182 1.83 4.83 10.31
C ASP A 182 1.73 5.72 9.09
N GLU A 183 0.81 6.69 9.11
CA GLU A 183 0.48 7.56 7.97
C GLU A 183 0.32 6.75 6.66
N PHE A 184 -0.44 5.65 6.72
CA PHE A 184 -0.57 4.69 5.61
C PHE A 184 -0.93 5.33 4.27
N ALA A 185 -1.65 6.44 4.30
CA ALA A 185 -1.98 7.19 3.09
C ALA A 185 -0.74 7.76 2.38
N ASN A 186 0.33 8.06 3.11
CA ASN A 186 1.55 8.63 2.55
C ASN A 186 2.44 7.58 1.87
N ILE A 187 2.24 6.29 2.17
CA ILE A 187 2.98 5.19 1.52
C ILE A 187 2.61 5.07 0.02
N GLY A 188 1.45 5.62 -0.37
CA GLY A 188 0.88 5.40 -1.68
C GLY A 188 0.18 4.04 -1.80
N GLN A 189 -0.18 3.65 -3.00
CA GLN A 189 -0.88 2.40 -3.22
C GLN A 189 0.08 1.20 -3.23
N ILE A 190 -0.05 0.29 -2.25
CA ILE A 190 0.57 -1.04 -2.32
C ILE A 190 -0.29 -1.91 -3.24
N PRO A 191 0.23 -2.39 -4.38
CA PRO A 191 -0.55 -3.17 -5.33
C PRO A 191 -1.17 -4.43 -4.72
N LYS A 192 -2.47 -4.62 -4.93
CA LYS A 192 -3.23 -5.80 -4.45
C LYS A 192 -3.28 -5.95 -2.93
N PHE A 193 -3.08 -4.87 -2.19
CA PHE A 193 -3.08 -4.90 -0.72
C PHE A 193 -4.41 -5.41 -0.14
N GLU A 194 -5.54 -5.13 -0.82
CA GLU A 194 -6.86 -5.63 -0.44
C GLU A 194 -6.95 -7.18 -0.45
N LYS A 195 -6.20 -7.84 -1.31
CA LYS A 195 -6.11 -9.31 -1.35
C LYS A 195 -5.11 -9.83 -0.33
N LEU A 196 -4.02 -9.13 -0.19
CA LEU A 196 -2.93 -9.48 0.68
C LEU A 196 -3.39 -9.48 2.15
N ILE A 197 -4.04 -8.42 2.62
CA ILE A 197 -4.51 -8.31 4.01
C ILE A 197 -5.50 -9.44 4.40
N ALA A 198 -6.21 -10.01 3.43
CA ALA A 198 -7.10 -11.14 3.67
C ALA A 198 -6.35 -12.46 3.91
N THR A 199 -5.10 -12.59 3.48
CA THR A 199 -4.35 -13.86 3.42
C THR A 199 -3.14 -13.93 4.36
N ILE A 200 -2.56 -12.80 4.76
CA ILE A 200 -1.32 -12.75 5.54
C ILE A 200 -1.44 -13.32 6.94
N ARG A 201 -2.64 -13.31 7.53
CA ARG A 201 -2.89 -13.79 8.90
C ARG A 201 -2.44 -15.23 9.12
N SER A 202 -2.76 -16.14 8.18
CA SER A 202 -2.38 -17.56 8.29
C SER A 202 -0.87 -17.77 8.30
N ARG A 203 -0.11 -16.82 7.75
CA ARG A 203 1.34 -16.85 7.58
C ARG A 203 2.12 -16.20 8.73
N GLU A 204 1.45 -15.89 9.85
CA GLU A 204 2.03 -15.13 10.98
C GLU A 204 2.46 -13.71 10.60
N ILE A 205 1.71 -13.07 9.70
CA ILE A 205 1.93 -11.68 9.33
C ILE A 205 0.70 -10.87 9.72
N SER A 206 0.88 -9.72 10.35
CA SER A 206 -0.19 -8.78 10.67
C SER A 206 0.15 -7.36 10.24
N ALA A 207 -0.88 -6.59 9.90
CA ALA A 207 -0.75 -5.18 9.56
C ALA A 207 -1.61 -4.32 10.51
N SER A 208 -1.03 -3.25 11.02
CA SER A 208 -1.74 -2.18 11.74
C SER A 208 -1.71 -0.94 10.86
N ILE A 209 -2.85 -0.58 10.30
CA ILE A 209 -3.01 0.54 9.38
C ILE A 209 -3.45 1.74 10.20
N ILE A 210 -2.68 2.82 10.19
CA ILE A 210 -2.99 4.05 10.92
C ILE A 210 -3.32 5.14 9.89
N LEU A 211 -4.46 5.78 10.09
CA LEU A 211 -5.03 6.78 9.18
C LEU A 211 -5.57 7.96 9.99
N GLN A 212 -5.53 9.14 9.43
CA GLN A 212 -6.21 10.32 10.00
C GLN A 212 -7.71 10.28 9.73
N SER A 213 -8.14 9.64 8.62
CA SER A 213 -9.55 9.48 8.26
C SER A 213 -9.75 8.32 7.28
N GLN A 214 -10.96 7.78 7.23
CA GLN A 214 -11.37 6.76 6.27
C GLN A 214 -11.36 7.28 4.81
N SER A 215 -11.58 8.57 4.62
CA SER A 215 -11.54 9.19 3.29
C SER A 215 -10.17 9.10 2.64
N GLN A 216 -9.06 9.11 3.41
CA GLN A 216 -7.71 8.89 2.88
C GLN A 216 -7.57 7.51 2.25
N LEU A 217 -8.07 6.47 2.91
CA LEU A 217 -8.04 5.11 2.37
C LEU A 217 -8.87 4.99 1.09
N LYS A 218 -10.06 5.60 1.08
CA LYS A 218 -10.96 5.63 -0.09
C LYS A 218 -10.36 6.38 -1.27
N ALA A 219 -9.60 7.45 -1.04
CA ALA A 219 -8.91 8.18 -2.10
C ALA A 219 -7.89 7.29 -2.83
N ILE A 220 -7.15 6.44 -2.11
CA ILE A 220 -6.07 5.60 -2.67
C ILE A 220 -6.63 4.29 -3.24
N TYR A 221 -7.45 3.57 -2.47
CA TYR A 221 -7.90 2.22 -2.81
C TYR A 221 -9.30 2.17 -3.43
N LYS A 222 -10.02 3.30 -3.51
CA LYS A 222 -11.37 3.41 -4.11
C LYS A 222 -12.30 2.35 -3.51
N ASP A 223 -12.97 1.56 -4.35
CA ASP A 223 -13.90 0.51 -3.93
C ASP A 223 -13.25 -0.61 -3.10
N ASN A 224 -11.93 -0.78 -3.21
CA ASN A 224 -11.19 -1.77 -2.41
C ASN A 224 -10.96 -1.33 -0.95
N ALA A 225 -11.18 -0.08 -0.61
CA ALA A 225 -11.00 0.43 0.77
C ALA A 225 -11.90 -0.32 1.76
N ASP A 226 -13.17 -0.56 1.41
CA ASP A 226 -14.10 -1.28 2.28
C ASP A 226 -13.68 -2.75 2.49
N THR A 227 -13.04 -3.36 1.47
CA THR A 227 -12.46 -4.71 1.60
C THR A 227 -11.29 -4.71 2.59
N ILE A 228 -10.43 -3.69 2.56
CA ILE A 228 -9.30 -3.57 3.49
C ILE A 228 -9.82 -3.43 4.92
N VAL A 229 -10.74 -2.50 5.17
CA VAL A 229 -11.34 -2.28 6.50
C VAL A 229 -12.04 -3.54 6.99
N GLY A 230 -12.81 -4.21 6.13
CA GLY A 230 -13.55 -5.43 6.46
C GLY A 230 -12.66 -6.64 6.83
N ASN A 231 -11.39 -6.64 6.41
CA ASN A 231 -10.41 -7.66 6.80
C ASN A 231 -9.62 -7.29 8.06
N CYS A 232 -9.80 -6.09 8.62
CA CYS A 232 -9.24 -5.72 9.90
C CYS A 232 -10.16 -6.19 11.03
N ASP A 233 -9.68 -7.11 11.87
CA ASP A 233 -10.45 -7.64 13.01
C ASP A 233 -10.65 -6.62 14.14
N THR A 234 -9.81 -5.60 14.18
CA THR A 234 -9.80 -4.57 15.22
C THR A 234 -9.85 -3.19 14.57
N THR A 235 -10.76 -2.35 15.05
CA THR A 235 -10.80 -0.92 14.74
C THR A 235 -10.70 -0.11 16.02
N LEU A 236 -9.71 0.78 16.08
CA LEU A 236 -9.50 1.70 17.20
C LEU A 236 -9.70 3.13 16.72
N PHE A 237 -10.78 3.76 17.17
CA PHE A 237 -11.05 5.17 16.88
C PHE A 237 -10.58 6.05 18.03
N LEU A 238 -9.66 6.95 17.74
CA LEU A 238 -9.01 7.83 18.74
C LEU A 238 -9.57 9.26 18.73
N GLY A 239 -10.66 9.50 17.98
CA GLY A 239 -11.26 10.82 17.81
C GLY A 239 -10.99 11.37 16.41
N GLY A 240 -11.80 12.33 15.99
CA GLY A 240 -11.72 12.98 14.69
C GLY A 240 -13.01 13.73 14.37
N LYS A 241 -12.98 14.54 13.31
CA LYS A 241 -14.12 15.36 12.87
C LYS A 241 -14.54 15.10 11.41
N GLU A 242 -13.89 14.14 10.74
CA GLU A 242 -14.18 13.84 9.35
C GLU A 242 -15.50 13.07 9.25
N LYS A 243 -16.43 13.60 8.43
CA LYS A 243 -17.84 13.15 8.39
C LYS A 243 -18.01 11.69 8.00
N THR A 244 -17.22 11.20 7.05
CA THR A 244 -17.33 9.81 6.59
C THR A 244 -16.95 8.85 7.72
N THR A 245 -15.85 9.13 8.42
CA THR A 245 -15.39 8.35 9.58
C THR A 245 -16.43 8.39 10.72
N LEU A 246 -16.95 9.58 11.06
CA LEU A 246 -17.97 9.72 12.10
C LEU A 246 -19.24 8.92 11.78
N LYS A 247 -19.68 8.96 10.51
CA LYS A 247 -20.84 8.22 10.04
C LYS A 247 -20.60 6.72 10.16
N GLU A 248 -19.47 6.22 9.68
CA GLU A 248 -19.13 4.79 9.73
C GLU A 248 -19.04 4.29 11.17
N ILE A 249 -18.41 5.03 12.06
CA ILE A 249 -18.33 4.65 13.48
C ILE A 249 -19.72 4.61 14.11
N SER A 250 -20.58 5.62 13.89
CA SER A 250 -21.94 5.66 14.40
C SER A 250 -22.79 4.47 13.91
N GLU A 251 -22.69 4.15 12.60
CA GLU A 251 -23.41 3.03 11.99
C GLU A 251 -22.97 1.67 12.56
N ILE A 252 -21.66 1.48 12.78
CA ILE A 252 -21.10 0.22 13.32
C ILE A 252 -21.45 0.05 14.82
N LEU A 253 -21.53 1.14 15.58
CA LEU A 253 -21.99 1.09 16.98
C LEU A 253 -23.43 0.59 17.08
N GLY A 254 -24.26 0.85 16.05
CA GLY A 254 -25.63 0.39 15.98
C GLY A 254 -26.60 1.26 16.77
N LYS A 255 -27.80 0.70 17.02
CA LYS A 255 -28.91 1.43 17.65
C LYS A 255 -29.40 0.70 18.87
N GLU A 256 -29.87 1.46 19.86
CA GLU A 256 -30.68 0.99 20.98
C GLU A 256 -32.16 1.27 20.72
N THR A 257 -33.03 0.48 21.31
CA THR A 257 -34.47 0.73 21.26
C THR A 257 -34.86 1.61 22.43
N ILE A 258 -35.41 2.76 22.13
CA ILE A 258 -35.98 3.67 23.13
C ILE A 258 -37.51 3.67 23.04
N ASP A 259 -38.16 3.76 24.19
CA ASP A 259 -39.58 3.97 24.25
C ASP A 259 -39.91 5.46 24.21
N SER A 260 -40.65 5.87 23.20
CA SER A 260 -41.10 7.26 23.00
C SER A 260 -42.59 7.36 23.32
N PHE A 261 -42.96 8.36 24.06
CA PHE A 261 -44.33 8.65 24.42
C PHE A 261 -44.78 9.92 23.75
N ASN A 262 -45.82 9.84 22.92
CA ASN A 262 -46.48 11.02 22.38
C ASN A 262 -47.81 11.21 23.11
N THR A 263 -47.97 12.34 23.76
CA THR A 263 -49.26 12.79 24.36
C THR A 263 -50.01 13.65 23.36
N SER A 264 -51.19 13.23 22.95
CA SER A 264 -52.09 14.10 22.18
C SER A 264 -53.20 14.60 23.10
N GLU A 265 -53.35 15.93 23.13
CA GLU A 265 -54.43 16.60 23.84
C GLU A 265 -55.38 17.20 22.82
N THR A 266 -56.60 16.69 22.75
CA THR A 266 -57.63 17.26 21.86
C THR A 266 -58.52 18.17 22.69
N ARG A 267 -58.49 19.46 22.39
CA ARG A 267 -59.37 20.46 23.01
C ARG A 267 -60.66 20.52 22.23
N GLY A 268 -61.65 19.73 22.67
CA GLY A 268 -63.02 19.74 22.20
C GLY A 268 -63.98 19.86 23.40
N ARG A 269 -65.30 19.63 23.18
CA ARG A 269 -66.32 19.66 24.25
C ARG A 269 -66.09 18.63 25.34
N GLU A 270 -65.27 17.61 25.04
CA GLU A 270 -64.70 16.64 26.03
C GLU A 270 -63.19 16.60 25.88
N LEU A 271 -62.41 16.68 26.97
CA LEU A 271 -60.99 16.51 27.02
C LEU A 271 -60.67 15.01 26.86
N SER A 272 -60.01 14.67 25.76
CA SER A 272 -59.50 13.32 25.54
C SER A 272 -57.98 13.36 25.56
N HIS A 273 -57.37 12.55 26.41
CA HIS A 273 -55.93 12.31 26.48
C HIS A 273 -55.61 10.99 25.86
N GLY A 274 -54.84 11.00 24.78
CA GLY A 274 -54.29 9.80 24.13
C GLY A 274 -52.81 9.67 24.43
N LEU A 275 -52.40 8.49 24.94
CA LEU A 275 -50.99 8.09 25.08
C LEU A 275 -50.68 7.12 23.94
N ASN A 276 -49.79 7.53 23.08
CA ASN A 276 -49.28 6.66 21.99
C ASN A 276 -47.85 6.20 22.32
N TYR A 277 -47.66 4.91 22.44
CA TYR A 277 -46.34 4.28 22.66
C TYR A 277 -45.72 3.95 21.34
N GLN A 278 -44.49 4.46 21.10
CA GLN A 278 -43.69 4.09 19.93
C GLN A 278 -42.32 3.62 20.38
N LYS A 279 -41.87 2.52 19.79
CA LYS A 279 -40.49 2.06 19.92
C LYS A 279 -39.68 2.65 18.78
N LEU A 280 -38.68 3.44 19.09
CA LEU A 280 -37.79 4.09 18.12
C LEU A 280 -36.37 3.53 18.30
N GLY A 281 -35.66 3.34 17.18
CA GLY A 281 -34.23 3.04 17.20
C GLY A 281 -33.45 4.35 17.33
N LYS A 282 -32.75 4.57 18.45
CA LYS A 282 -31.80 5.66 18.62
C LYS A 282 -30.38 5.13 18.43
N GLU A 283 -29.54 5.85 17.69
CA GLU A 283 -28.12 5.52 17.58
C GLU A 283 -27.47 5.53 18.96
N LEU A 284 -26.62 4.53 19.24
CA LEU A 284 -25.90 4.42 20.52
C LEU A 284 -25.04 5.67 20.77
N MET A 285 -24.37 6.16 19.72
CA MET A 285 -23.74 7.47 19.67
C MET A 285 -24.00 8.08 18.31
N THR A 286 -24.53 9.29 18.29
CA THR A 286 -24.72 10.03 17.05
C THR A 286 -23.40 10.63 16.56
N GLN A 287 -23.34 11.04 15.27
CA GLN A 287 -22.11 11.60 14.70
C GLN A 287 -21.63 12.85 15.44
N ASP A 288 -22.54 13.67 15.93
CA ASP A 288 -22.26 14.86 16.72
C ASP A 288 -21.73 14.52 18.12
N GLU A 289 -22.27 13.50 18.78
CA GLU A 289 -21.74 12.99 20.06
C GLU A 289 -20.32 12.42 19.91
N ILE A 290 -20.06 11.68 18.83
CA ILE A 290 -18.71 11.15 18.52
C ILE A 290 -17.74 12.30 18.22
N ALA A 291 -18.18 13.34 17.49
CA ALA A 291 -17.34 14.48 17.12
C ALA A 291 -16.86 15.32 18.33
N VAL A 292 -17.63 15.31 19.42
CA VAL A 292 -17.31 16.04 20.67
C VAL A 292 -16.81 15.10 21.77
N MET A 293 -16.51 13.85 21.44
CA MET A 293 -15.95 12.88 22.38
C MET A 293 -14.70 13.42 23.08
N ASP A 294 -14.61 13.20 24.38
CA ASP A 294 -13.45 13.63 25.18
C ASP A 294 -12.13 13.11 24.59
N GLY A 295 -11.12 13.99 24.52
CA GLY A 295 -9.82 13.68 23.93
C GLY A 295 -9.05 12.54 24.60
N GLY A 296 -9.36 12.21 25.86
CA GLY A 296 -8.82 11.07 26.58
C GLY A 296 -9.55 9.74 26.34
N LYS A 297 -10.65 9.74 25.57
CA LYS A 297 -11.47 8.56 25.27
C LYS A 297 -11.19 7.99 23.89
N CYS A 298 -11.52 6.71 23.73
CA CYS A 298 -11.45 5.99 22.47
C CYS A 298 -12.61 5.00 22.34
N ILE A 299 -12.91 4.61 21.09
CA ILE A 299 -13.86 3.55 20.76
C ILE A 299 -13.06 2.38 20.18
N LEU A 300 -13.13 1.22 20.83
CA LEU A 300 -12.49 0.00 20.38
C LEU A 300 -13.54 -0.98 19.89
N GLN A 301 -13.38 -1.48 18.69
CA GLN A 301 -14.20 -2.51 18.06
C GLN A 301 -13.36 -3.74 17.81
N LEU A 302 -13.86 -4.90 18.24
CA LEU A 302 -13.25 -6.21 17.99
C LEU A 302 -14.30 -7.09 17.32
N ARG A 303 -13.89 -7.88 16.34
CA ARG A 303 -14.78 -8.84 15.68
C ARG A 303 -15.37 -9.80 16.72
N GLY A 304 -16.69 -9.95 16.71
CA GLY A 304 -17.42 -10.90 17.54
C GLY A 304 -17.76 -10.43 18.97
N VAL A 305 -17.40 -9.20 19.34
CA VAL A 305 -17.79 -8.60 20.64
C VAL A 305 -18.39 -7.21 20.44
N ARG A 306 -19.14 -6.76 21.46
CA ARG A 306 -19.70 -5.42 21.44
C ARG A 306 -18.59 -4.37 21.52
N PRO A 307 -18.75 -3.18 20.91
CA PRO A 307 -17.80 -2.09 21.02
C PRO A 307 -17.54 -1.66 22.46
N PHE A 308 -16.32 -1.21 22.72
CA PHE A 308 -15.91 -0.68 24.02
C PHE A 308 -15.71 0.84 23.90
N PHE A 309 -16.27 1.58 24.86
CA PHE A 309 -15.93 2.98 25.09
C PHE A 309 -14.93 3.02 26.25
N SER A 310 -13.69 3.42 26.00
CA SER A 310 -12.57 3.26 26.92
C SER A 310 -11.71 4.52 27.01
N ASP A 311 -10.85 4.54 28.01
CA ASP A 311 -9.80 5.57 28.11
C ASP A 311 -8.63 5.23 27.18
N LYS A 312 -8.02 6.26 26.59
CA LYS A 312 -6.75 6.11 25.89
C LYS A 312 -5.66 5.71 26.89
N PHE A 313 -4.74 4.88 26.42
CA PHE A 313 -3.59 4.49 27.23
C PHE A 313 -2.67 5.70 27.47
N ASP A 314 -2.36 5.95 28.73
CA ASP A 314 -1.39 6.96 29.13
C ASP A 314 0.04 6.39 28.95
N ILE A 315 0.73 6.83 27.89
CA ILE A 315 2.06 6.33 27.54
C ILE A 315 3.09 6.54 28.63
N THR A 316 2.93 7.57 29.49
CA THR A 316 3.85 7.85 30.60
C THR A 316 3.87 6.72 31.64
N LYS A 317 2.81 5.91 31.68
CA LYS A 317 2.70 4.73 32.56
C LYS A 317 3.36 3.47 31.97
N HIS A 318 3.83 3.52 30.72
CA HIS A 318 4.50 2.38 30.11
C HIS A 318 5.88 2.14 30.75
N PRO A 319 6.25 0.90 31.14
CA PRO A 319 7.53 0.62 31.82
C PRO A 319 8.77 1.09 31.04
N LYS A 320 8.67 1.16 29.73
CA LYS A 320 9.75 1.59 28.84
C LYS A 320 9.69 3.08 28.47
N TYR A 321 8.72 3.85 28.99
CA TYR A 321 8.60 5.29 28.68
C TYR A 321 9.91 6.04 28.90
N LYS A 322 10.66 5.67 29.95
CA LYS A 322 11.95 6.26 30.30
C LYS A 322 13.02 6.19 29.20
N TYR A 323 12.83 5.37 28.17
CA TYR A 323 13.74 5.23 27.02
C TYR A 323 13.34 6.07 25.82
N LEU A 324 12.23 6.80 25.88
CA LEU A 324 11.78 7.69 24.82
C LEU A 324 12.45 9.06 24.97
N SER A 325 12.61 9.76 23.85
CA SER A 325 13.10 11.15 23.82
C SER A 325 12.20 12.11 24.59
N ASP A 326 10.89 11.83 24.65
CA ASP A 326 9.92 12.61 25.45
C ASP A 326 10.19 12.53 26.97
N ALA A 327 10.78 11.43 27.43
CA ALA A 327 11.16 11.29 28.84
C ALA A 327 12.55 11.89 29.14
N ASP A 328 13.50 11.70 28.23
CA ASP A 328 14.85 12.27 28.31
C ASP A 328 15.36 12.57 26.89
N PRO A 329 15.65 13.84 26.55
CA PRO A 329 16.17 14.23 25.23
C PRO A 329 17.43 13.49 24.79
N LYS A 330 18.21 12.92 25.74
CA LYS A 330 19.40 12.10 25.43
C LYS A 330 19.06 10.78 24.73
N ASN A 331 17.80 10.35 24.78
CA ASN A 331 17.32 9.15 24.10
C ASN A 331 16.91 9.43 22.64
N ALA A 332 17.03 10.68 22.17
CA ALA A 332 16.78 11.00 20.77
C ALA A 332 17.77 10.22 19.89
N PHE A 333 17.26 9.64 18.81
CA PHE A 333 18.08 9.00 17.79
C PHE A 333 18.67 10.10 16.90
N ASP A 334 19.98 10.09 16.74
CA ASP A 334 20.69 10.96 15.80
C ASP A 334 20.92 10.17 14.50
N MET A 335 20.40 10.69 13.40
CA MET A 335 20.48 10.05 12.07
C MET A 335 21.76 10.46 11.36
#